data_dafafbb96b482fb125174df09fd9c1f9
#
_entry.id   dafafbb96b482fb125174df09fd9c1f9
#
_cell.length_a   1.000
_cell.length_b   1.000
_cell.length_c   1.000
_cell.angle_alpha   90.00
_cell.angle_beta   90.00
_cell.angle_gamma   90.00
#
_symmetry.space_group_name_H-M   'P 1'
#
loop_
_entity.id
_entity.type
_entity.pdbx_description
1 polymer ?
#
loop_
_entity_poly.entity_id
_entity_poly.type
_entity_poly.pdbx_seq_one_letter_code
_entity_poly.pdbx_strand_id
1 'polypeptide(L)'
;FLPELNAPGLDTEHSIQRLCQKMHENGFDFNKDEAMVCLSEVQSRMANLEARFQVDFPPKLEVVNELKDRRKKDGTSVASVLKARGSYPKTEVKDEKLLCYDWVKFKPSSPKDRIERLWEAGWEPTDKTKGHILYLRDGQDIPEKKERFRRYGWMCNETNLATLPSTSPQGAKGLAEWLTLEGRRSSLAEWIGCEARTNDGRIHGRFQHIGAWTGRMAHSAPNQANIPAMYHGEPKSVVDQVKEKYDGRLRSLFRVPSDCYLVGTDAEGIQLRVLAHLMNSEEYVEAIHNVNRKALGMSHITRDMAKTFIYAFLLGAGVGKIAEILKVNTREAGQAVENFTQSISGLAELKNELVPKAAAKGYFIGLDG
;
A
#
# COMPACT_ATOMS: atom_id res chain seq x y z
N PHE A 1 -18.17 -26.06 21.69
CA PHE A 1 -17.50 -24.77 21.33
C PHE A 1 -18.21 -23.54 21.93
N LEU A 2 -19.39 -23.66 22.52
CA LEU A 2 -20.16 -22.53 23.02
C LEU A 2 -20.07 -22.21 24.53
N PRO A 3 -19.54 -23.08 25.40
CA PRO A 3 -19.52 -22.80 26.84
C PRO A 3 -18.51 -21.74 27.29
N GLU A 4 -17.57 -21.36 26.43
CA GLU A 4 -16.47 -20.42 26.75
C GLU A 4 -16.65 -19.03 26.13
N LEU A 5 -17.77 -18.76 25.46
CA LEU A 5 -18.06 -17.47 24.91
C LEU A 5 -18.47 -16.50 26.01
N ASN A 6 -17.64 -15.48 26.22
CA ASN A 6 -17.93 -14.39 27.13
C ASN A 6 -19.17 -13.62 26.67
N ALA A 7 -20.26 -13.66 27.43
CA ALA A 7 -21.51 -12.99 27.08
C ALA A 7 -21.36 -11.48 26.87
N PRO A 8 -20.63 -10.73 27.72
CA PRO A 8 -20.35 -9.31 27.50
C PRO A 8 -19.61 -9.02 26.19
N GLY A 9 -18.61 -9.84 25.84
CA GLY A 9 -17.88 -9.71 24.57
C GLY A 9 -18.79 -9.91 23.36
N LEU A 10 -19.67 -10.92 23.39
CA LEU A 10 -20.66 -11.17 22.34
C LEU A 10 -21.64 -10.02 22.18
N ASP A 11 -22.14 -9.44 23.27
CA ASP A 11 -23.06 -8.31 23.24
C ASP A 11 -22.39 -7.08 22.64
N THR A 12 -21.11 -6.85 22.95
CA THR A 12 -20.29 -5.79 22.36
C THR A 12 -20.15 -5.99 20.86
N GLU A 13 -19.76 -7.19 20.40
CA GLU A 13 -19.59 -7.51 18.98
C GLU A 13 -20.91 -7.38 18.20
N HIS A 14 -22.03 -7.86 18.75
CA HIS A 14 -23.35 -7.69 18.13
C HIS A 14 -23.76 -6.21 18.07
N SER A 15 -23.41 -5.42 19.07
CA SER A 15 -23.69 -3.97 19.09
C SER A 15 -22.88 -3.22 18.05
N ILE A 16 -21.61 -3.55 17.90
CA ILE A 16 -20.73 -3.02 16.84
C ILE A 16 -21.24 -3.43 15.46
N GLN A 17 -21.64 -4.70 15.28
CA GLN A 17 -22.22 -5.17 14.03
C GLN A 17 -23.48 -4.39 13.64
N ARG A 18 -24.39 -4.15 14.59
CA ARG A 18 -25.58 -3.29 14.35
C ARG A 18 -25.22 -1.87 13.99
N LEU A 19 -24.17 -1.31 14.62
CA LEU A 19 -23.65 0.02 14.26
C LEU A 19 -23.08 0.02 12.82
N CYS A 20 -22.28 -0.96 12.46
CA CYS A 20 -21.75 -1.12 11.11
C CYS A 20 -22.85 -1.22 10.05
N GLN A 21 -23.94 -1.93 10.38
CA GLN A 21 -25.11 -2.02 9.50
C GLN A 21 -25.80 -0.66 9.32
N LYS A 22 -26.01 0.09 10.41
CA LYS A 22 -26.56 1.46 10.34
C LYS A 22 -25.67 2.40 9.54
N MET A 23 -24.35 2.33 9.70
CA MET A 23 -23.40 3.12 8.90
C MET A 23 -23.51 2.81 7.41
N HIS A 24 -23.66 1.52 7.08
CA HIS A 24 -23.89 1.08 5.70
C HIS A 24 -25.22 1.60 5.14
N GLU A 25 -26.31 1.45 5.89
CA GLU A 25 -27.66 1.87 5.48
C GLU A 25 -27.74 3.39 5.30
N ASN A 26 -27.16 4.16 6.21
CA ASN A 26 -27.15 5.61 6.13
C ASN A 26 -26.31 6.13 4.95
N GLY A 27 -25.19 5.46 4.65
CA GLY A 27 -24.24 5.95 3.67
C GLY A 27 -23.65 7.32 4.05
N PHE A 28 -22.85 7.87 3.15
CA PHE A 28 -22.23 9.18 3.28
C PHE A 28 -22.58 10.05 2.08
N ASP A 29 -23.08 11.27 2.27
CA ASP A 29 -23.41 12.20 1.19
C ASP A 29 -22.17 12.45 0.31
N PHE A 30 -22.34 12.38 -1.00
CA PHE A 30 -21.24 12.40 -1.97
C PHE A 30 -21.51 13.38 -3.11
N ASN A 31 -20.57 14.29 -3.33
CA ASN A 31 -20.64 15.26 -4.43
C ASN A 31 -20.16 14.63 -5.74
N LYS A 32 -21.07 13.94 -6.42
CA LYS A 32 -20.78 13.23 -7.69
C LYS A 32 -20.35 14.17 -8.81
N ASP A 33 -20.95 15.34 -8.92
CA ASP A 33 -20.65 16.30 -9.99
C ASP A 33 -19.21 16.80 -9.87
N GLU A 34 -18.80 17.22 -8.67
CA GLU A 34 -17.42 17.61 -8.41
C GLU A 34 -16.44 16.43 -8.56
N ALA A 35 -16.86 15.22 -8.20
CA ALA A 35 -16.05 14.02 -8.43
C ALA A 35 -15.79 13.76 -9.92
N MET A 36 -16.78 13.97 -10.78
CA MET A 36 -16.65 13.84 -12.23
C MET A 36 -15.71 14.91 -12.81
N VAL A 37 -15.81 16.15 -12.32
CA VAL A 37 -14.88 17.24 -12.69
C VAL A 37 -13.45 16.88 -12.30
N CYS A 38 -13.23 16.46 -11.05
CA CYS A 38 -11.92 16.01 -10.59
C CYS A 38 -11.38 14.84 -11.41
N LEU A 39 -12.22 13.86 -11.74
CA LEU A 39 -11.84 12.70 -12.55
C LEU A 39 -11.38 13.14 -13.95
N SER A 40 -12.11 14.04 -14.60
CA SER A 40 -11.77 14.57 -15.92
C SER A 40 -10.42 15.32 -15.90
N GLU A 41 -10.17 16.14 -14.87
CA GLU A 41 -8.88 16.84 -14.72
C GLU A 41 -7.72 15.88 -14.53
N VAL A 42 -7.88 14.87 -13.65
CA VAL A 42 -6.87 13.84 -13.40
C VAL A 42 -6.57 13.06 -14.69
N GLN A 43 -7.61 12.62 -15.42
CA GLN A 43 -7.46 11.91 -16.68
C GLN A 43 -6.74 12.74 -17.74
N SER A 44 -7.09 14.02 -17.87
CA SER A 44 -6.43 14.93 -18.80
C SER A 44 -4.94 15.10 -18.48
N ARG A 45 -4.61 15.23 -17.19
CA ARG A 45 -3.19 15.32 -16.77
C ARG A 45 -2.43 14.03 -17.04
N MET A 46 -3.05 12.87 -16.78
CA MET A 46 -2.48 11.55 -17.07
C MET A 46 -2.24 11.38 -18.57
N ALA A 47 -3.19 11.76 -19.44
CA ALA A 47 -3.05 11.68 -20.88
C ALA A 47 -1.87 12.52 -21.40
N ASN A 48 -1.67 13.71 -20.84
CA ASN A 48 -0.50 14.55 -21.17
C ASN A 48 0.83 13.89 -20.77
N LEU A 49 0.88 13.25 -19.61
CA LEU A 49 2.06 12.48 -19.18
C LEU A 49 2.28 11.26 -20.08
N GLU A 50 1.23 10.54 -20.43
CA GLU A 50 1.30 9.36 -21.30
C GLU A 50 1.78 9.72 -22.72
N ALA A 51 1.32 10.85 -23.28
CA ALA A 51 1.84 11.36 -24.55
C ALA A 51 3.35 11.64 -24.48
N ARG A 52 3.81 12.22 -23.38
CA ARG A 52 5.24 12.47 -23.14
C ARG A 52 6.02 11.16 -22.98
N PHE A 53 5.47 10.18 -22.28
CA PHE A 53 6.10 8.87 -22.15
C PHE A 53 6.32 8.17 -23.48
N GLN A 54 5.42 8.33 -24.47
CA GLN A 54 5.62 7.74 -25.79
C GLN A 54 6.78 8.40 -26.56
N VAL A 55 7.10 9.65 -26.26
CA VAL A 55 8.28 10.34 -26.83
C VAL A 55 9.58 9.83 -26.17
N ASP A 56 9.58 9.80 -24.84
CA ASP A 56 10.78 9.42 -24.07
C ASP A 56 11.04 7.90 -24.07
N PHE A 57 9.98 7.11 -24.24
CA PHE A 57 10.02 5.64 -24.32
C PHE A 57 9.34 5.16 -25.61
N PRO A 58 10.01 5.27 -26.75
CA PRO A 58 9.43 4.87 -28.03
C PRO A 58 9.05 3.39 -28.04
N PRO A 59 8.10 2.98 -28.91
CA PRO A 59 7.72 1.59 -29.04
C PRO A 59 8.91 0.68 -29.27
N LYS A 60 8.88 -0.51 -28.72
CA LYS A 60 9.88 -1.57 -28.92
C LYS A 60 9.31 -2.70 -29.73
N LEU A 61 10.17 -3.30 -30.56
CA LEU A 61 9.82 -4.51 -31.28
C LEU A 61 9.98 -5.72 -30.33
N GLU A 62 8.86 -6.26 -29.90
CA GLU A 62 8.80 -7.38 -28.93
C GLU A 62 8.05 -8.58 -29.46
N VAL A 63 8.34 -9.77 -28.95
CA VAL A 63 7.58 -10.99 -29.26
C VAL A 63 6.20 -10.85 -28.61
N VAL A 64 5.17 -10.73 -29.45
CA VAL A 64 3.76 -10.60 -29.01
C VAL A 64 2.99 -11.91 -29.16
N ASN A 65 3.48 -12.85 -29.98
CA ASN A 65 2.84 -14.13 -30.17
C ASN A 65 3.88 -15.21 -30.53
N GLU A 66 3.63 -16.43 -30.07
CA GLU A 66 4.42 -17.61 -30.41
C GLU A 66 3.50 -18.69 -30.99
N LEU A 67 3.84 -19.19 -32.14
CA LEU A 67 3.13 -20.26 -32.82
C LEU A 67 4.09 -21.42 -33.09
N LYS A 68 3.62 -22.66 -33.04
CA LYS A 68 4.39 -23.81 -33.51
C LYS A 68 4.59 -23.69 -35.03
N ASP A 69 5.84 -23.73 -35.52
CA ASP A 69 6.14 -23.68 -36.96
C ASP A 69 5.75 -25.04 -37.63
N ARG A 70 4.44 -25.19 -37.88
CA ARG A 70 3.87 -26.38 -38.48
C ARG A 70 4.03 -26.33 -40.00
N ARG A 71 4.48 -27.43 -40.58
CA ARG A 71 4.58 -27.64 -42.05
C ARG A 71 3.70 -28.77 -42.49
N LYS A 72 3.22 -28.70 -43.72
CA LYS A 72 2.53 -29.80 -44.40
C LYS A 72 3.51 -30.86 -44.83
N LYS A 73 2.97 -32.01 -45.35
CA LYS A 73 3.79 -33.12 -45.88
C LYS A 73 4.68 -32.71 -47.06
N ASP A 74 4.28 -31.69 -47.81
CA ASP A 74 5.01 -31.09 -48.95
C ASP A 74 6.09 -30.07 -48.52
N GLY A 75 6.30 -29.88 -47.23
CA GLY A 75 7.27 -28.90 -46.66
C GLY A 75 6.76 -27.46 -46.58
N THR A 76 5.57 -27.14 -47.10
CA THR A 76 4.98 -25.79 -47.07
C THR A 76 4.41 -25.49 -45.67
N SER A 77 4.48 -24.22 -45.26
CA SER A 77 3.86 -23.78 -43.98
C SER A 77 2.35 -23.91 -44.01
N VAL A 78 1.75 -24.26 -42.86
CA VAL A 78 0.29 -24.31 -42.74
C VAL A 78 -0.30 -22.88 -42.78
N ALA A 79 -1.59 -22.77 -43.12
CA ALA A 79 -2.26 -21.48 -43.33
C ALA A 79 -2.15 -20.49 -42.15
N SER A 80 -2.16 -20.97 -40.89
CA SER A 80 -1.98 -20.16 -39.70
C SER A 80 -0.60 -19.52 -39.60
N VAL A 81 0.44 -20.26 -39.97
CA VAL A 81 1.84 -19.78 -40.01
C VAL A 81 2.02 -18.73 -41.10
N LEU A 82 1.44 -18.99 -42.31
CA LEU A 82 1.48 -18.05 -43.41
C LEU A 82 0.74 -16.75 -43.09
N LYS A 83 -0.45 -16.84 -42.46
CA LYS A 83 -1.18 -15.67 -41.97
C LYS A 83 -0.39 -14.86 -40.98
N ALA A 84 0.25 -15.52 -39.98
CA ALA A 84 1.08 -14.83 -39.02
C ALA A 84 2.25 -14.10 -39.69
N ARG A 85 2.96 -14.75 -40.62
CA ARG A 85 4.05 -14.11 -41.36
C ARG A 85 3.63 -12.87 -42.16
N GLY A 86 2.38 -12.82 -42.63
CA GLY A 86 1.81 -11.66 -43.34
C GLY A 86 1.20 -10.59 -42.45
N SER A 87 0.93 -10.90 -41.16
CA SER A 87 0.25 -10.02 -40.22
C SER A 87 1.18 -9.25 -39.28
N TYR A 88 2.38 -9.74 -39.05
CA TYR A 88 3.33 -9.12 -38.12
C TYR A 88 4.50 -8.45 -38.84
N PRO A 89 5.00 -7.30 -38.33
CA PRO A 89 6.13 -6.56 -38.92
C PRO A 89 7.41 -7.39 -39.05
N LYS A 90 7.63 -8.32 -38.13
CA LYS A 90 8.77 -9.26 -38.14
C LYS A 90 8.34 -10.60 -37.59
N THR A 91 8.84 -11.66 -38.25
CA THR A 91 8.69 -13.03 -37.73
C THR A 91 10.03 -13.77 -37.84
N GLU A 92 10.30 -14.65 -36.88
CA GLU A 92 11.54 -15.43 -36.80
C GLU A 92 11.22 -16.85 -36.31
N VAL A 93 11.85 -17.85 -36.91
CA VAL A 93 11.71 -19.24 -36.43
C VAL A 93 12.85 -19.56 -35.50
N LYS A 94 12.51 -19.92 -34.26
CA LYS A 94 13.46 -20.34 -33.24
C LYS A 94 12.87 -21.53 -32.48
N ASP A 95 13.66 -22.59 -32.27
CA ASP A 95 13.28 -23.79 -31.52
C ASP A 95 11.91 -24.37 -31.95
N GLU A 96 11.72 -24.57 -33.27
CA GLU A 96 10.46 -25.02 -33.88
C GLU A 96 9.23 -24.13 -33.66
N LYS A 97 9.43 -22.92 -33.14
CA LYS A 97 8.39 -21.92 -32.95
C LYS A 97 8.59 -20.76 -33.91
N LEU A 98 7.48 -20.27 -34.45
CA LEU A 98 7.44 -18.97 -35.13
C LEU A 98 7.20 -17.88 -34.09
N LEU A 99 8.20 -17.07 -33.84
CA LEU A 99 8.10 -15.87 -33.00
C LEU A 99 7.58 -14.72 -33.85
N CYS A 100 6.49 -14.11 -33.43
CA CYS A 100 5.88 -12.99 -34.11
C CYS A 100 6.15 -11.71 -33.31
N TYR A 101 6.79 -10.75 -33.93
CA TYR A 101 7.16 -9.48 -33.32
C TYR A 101 6.20 -8.38 -33.76
N ASP A 102 5.87 -7.48 -32.83
CA ASP A 102 5.14 -6.24 -33.13
C ASP A 102 5.68 -5.09 -32.29
N TRP A 103 5.34 -3.87 -32.73
CA TRP A 103 5.73 -2.64 -32.03
C TRP A 103 4.86 -2.43 -30.79
N VAL A 104 5.41 -2.71 -29.62
CA VAL A 104 4.73 -2.54 -28.33
C VAL A 104 4.99 -1.16 -27.78
N LYS A 105 3.92 -0.40 -27.58
CA LYS A 105 3.98 0.92 -26.92
C LYS A 105 4.19 0.75 -25.44
N PHE A 106 4.93 1.69 -24.83
CA PHE A 106 5.10 1.76 -23.39
C PHE A 106 3.75 1.90 -22.67
N LYS A 107 3.50 1.06 -21.68
CA LYS A 107 2.28 1.08 -20.85
C LYS A 107 2.63 1.42 -19.40
N PRO A 108 2.39 2.65 -18.93
CA PRO A 108 2.72 3.05 -17.55
C PRO A 108 1.91 2.28 -16.50
N SER A 109 0.78 1.67 -16.84
CA SER A 109 0.01 0.78 -15.97
C SER A 109 0.67 -0.59 -15.77
N SER A 110 1.56 -1.03 -16.68
CA SER A 110 2.27 -2.31 -16.58
C SER A 110 3.48 -2.18 -15.64
N PRO A 111 3.53 -2.91 -14.49
CA PRO A 111 4.72 -2.90 -13.64
C PRO A 111 5.99 -3.37 -14.34
N LYS A 112 5.85 -4.36 -15.24
CA LYS A 112 6.98 -4.88 -16.02
C LYS A 112 7.56 -3.81 -16.93
N ASP A 113 6.72 -3.15 -17.73
CA ASP A 113 7.16 -2.12 -18.67
C ASP A 113 7.83 -0.94 -17.95
N ARG A 114 7.24 -0.49 -16.82
CA ARG A 114 7.85 0.55 -16.00
C ARG A 114 9.26 0.19 -15.56
N ILE A 115 9.42 -0.99 -14.97
CA ILE A 115 10.71 -1.43 -14.44
C ILE A 115 11.74 -1.58 -15.55
N GLU A 116 11.39 -2.13 -16.71
CA GLU A 116 12.29 -2.25 -17.84
C GLU A 116 12.78 -0.89 -18.34
N ARG A 117 11.88 0.09 -18.46
CA ARG A 117 12.25 1.45 -18.88
C ARG A 117 13.07 2.20 -17.83
N LEU A 118 12.78 1.95 -16.56
CA LEU A 118 13.55 2.54 -15.46
C LEU A 118 14.99 1.98 -15.42
N TRP A 119 15.17 0.67 -15.61
CA TRP A 119 16.52 0.09 -15.75
C TRP A 119 17.31 0.70 -16.91
N GLU A 120 16.67 0.91 -18.05
CA GLU A 120 17.30 1.58 -19.21
C GLU A 120 17.67 3.03 -18.93
N ALA A 121 16.93 3.68 -18.05
CA ALA A 121 17.20 5.04 -17.59
C ALA A 121 18.28 5.14 -16.49
N GLY A 122 18.91 4.03 -16.11
CA GLY A 122 19.95 3.99 -15.08
C GLY A 122 19.42 3.95 -13.65
N TRP A 123 18.25 3.38 -13.45
CA TRP A 123 17.62 3.27 -12.13
C TRP A 123 18.32 2.26 -11.21
N GLU A 124 18.57 2.66 -9.97
CA GLU A 124 19.20 1.82 -8.94
C GLU A 124 18.26 1.69 -7.72
N PRO A 125 17.21 0.84 -7.79
CA PRO A 125 16.22 0.74 -6.74
C PRO A 125 16.75 0.09 -5.47
N THR A 126 16.26 0.56 -4.32
CA THR A 126 16.58 0.04 -2.99
C THR A 126 15.43 -0.74 -2.36
N ASP A 127 14.20 -0.25 -2.54
CA ASP A 127 13.01 -0.81 -1.91
C ASP A 127 12.47 -2.00 -2.71
N LYS A 128 12.43 -3.16 -2.05
CA LYS A 128 11.93 -4.41 -2.63
C LYS A 128 10.42 -4.56 -2.44
N THR A 129 9.77 -5.23 -3.39
CA THR A 129 8.37 -5.67 -3.20
C THR A 129 8.26 -6.69 -2.07
N LYS A 130 7.07 -6.78 -1.45
CA LYS A 130 6.79 -7.77 -0.41
C LYS A 130 7.11 -9.20 -0.86
N GLY A 131 6.80 -9.55 -2.11
CA GLY A 131 7.13 -10.86 -2.68
C GLY A 131 8.63 -11.13 -2.75
N HIS A 132 9.43 -10.13 -3.12
CA HIS A 132 10.89 -10.24 -3.15
C HIS A 132 11.46 -10.41 -1.74
N ILE A 133 10.98 -9.66 -0.77
CA ILE A 133 11.39 -9.79 0.64
C ILE A 133 11.07 -11.19 1.18
N LEU A 134 9.86 -11.69 0.93
CA LEU A 134 9.45 -13.03 1.35
C LEU A 134 10.32 -14.11 0.70
N TYR A 135 10.59 -14.00 -0.61
CA TYR A 135 11.47 -14.92 -1.31
C TYR A 135 12.88 -14.97 -0.70
N LEU A 136 13.46 -13.81 -0.36
CA LEU A 136 14.76 -13.74 0.28
C LEU A 136 14.77 -14.33 1.70
N ARG A 137 13.67 -14.14 2.44
CA ARG A 137 13.51 -14.70 3.79
C ARG A 137 13.38 -16.21 3.78
N ASP A 138 12.62 -16.76 2.85
CA ASP A 138 12.30 -18.18 2.80
C ASP A 138 13.48 -19.02 2.27
N GLY A 139 14.56 -18.41 1.80
CA GLY A 139 15.85 -19.04 1.46
C GLY A 139 15.79 -20.06 0.32
N GLN A 140 14.71 -20.09 -0.46
CA GLN A 140 14.58 -21.00 -1.61
C GLN A 140 15.45 -20.50 -2.77
N ASP A 141 16.48 -21.28 -3.17
CA ASP A 141 17.28 -20.96 -4.36
C ASP A 141 16.63 -21.57 -5.62
N ILE A 142 15.60 -20.91 -6.12
CA ILE A 142 14.96 -21.27 -7.40
C ILE A 142 15.48 -20.28 -8.45
N PRO A 143 16.33 -20.70 -9.40
CA PRO A 143 17.03 -19.80 -10.33
C PRO A 143 16.07 -18.87 -11.11
N GLU A 144 14.96 -19.38 -11.61
CA GLU A 144 13.97 -18.59 -12.36
C GLU A 144 13.29 -17.52 -11.50
N LYS A 145 12.95 -17.85 -10.23
CA LYS A 145 12.37 -16.88 -9.28
C LYS A 145 13.40 -15.84 -8.88
N LYS A 146 14.64 -16.25 -8.65
CA LYS A 146 15.76 -15.38 -8.31
C LYS A 146 15.98 -14.31 -9.39
N GLU A 147 16.09 -14.75 -10.66
CA GLU A 147 16.25 -13.83 -11.78
C GLU A 147 15.03 -12.92 -11.95
N ARG A 148 13.81 -13.45 -11.83
CA ARG A 148 12.57 -12.66 -11.88
C ARG A 148 12.53 -11.58 -10.80
N PHE A 149 12.86 -11.92 -9.55
CA PHE A 149 12.86 -10.94 -8.45
C PHE A 149 14.02 -9.95 -8.58
N ARG A 150 15.20 -10.40 -9.00
CA ARG A 150 16.34 -9.53 -9.29
C ARG A 150 15.95 -8.45 -10.32
N ARG A 151 15.19 -8.81 -11.33
CA ARG A 151 14.79 -7.91 -12.41
C ARG A 151 13.56 -7.10 -12.09
N TYR A 152 12.49 -7.70 -11.53
CA TYR A 152 11.16 -7.11 -11.39
C TYR A 152 10.68 -6.98 -9.95
N GLY A 153 11.45 -7.38 -8.98
CA GLY A 153 11.05 -7.42 -7.57
C GLY A 153 11.16 -6.09 -6.83
N TRP A 154 11.04 -4.96 -7.54
CA TRP A 154 11.28 -3.63 -7.00
C TRP A 154 10.01 -2.79 -6.98
N MET A 155 9.87 -1.92 -5.96
CA MET A 155 8.75 -1.00 -5.87
C MET A 155 8.99 0.23 -6.76
N CYS A 156 7.98 0.61 -7.54
CA CYS A 156 7.97 1.90 -8.23
C CYS A 156 7.35 2.96 -7.32
N ASN A 157 7.98 3.25 -6.18
CA ASN A 157 7.56 4.27 -5.24
C ASN A 157 8.43 5.52 -5.35
N GLU A 158 8.05 6.59 -4.64
CA GLU A 158 8.76 7.86 -4.66
C GLU A 158 10.23 7.71 -4.24
N THR A 159 10.52 6.91 -3.20
CA THR A 159 11.87 6.64 -2.70
C THR A 159 12.75 6.03 -3.79
N ASN A 160 12.27 4.96 -4.43
CA ASN A 160 13.03 4.32 -5.51
C ASN A 160 13.15 5.19 -6.75
N LEU A 161 12.12 5.96 -7.10
CA LEU A 161 12.19 6.87 -8.25
C LEU A 161 13.13 8.07 -8.00
N ALA A 162 13.37 8.42 -6.74
CA ALA A 162 14.37 9.43 -6.37
C ALA A 162 15.82 8.98 -6.65
N THR A 163 16.07 7.67 -6.84
CA THR A 163 17.40 7.15 -7.23
C THR A 163 17.72 7.33 -8.73
N LEU A 164 16.76 7.82 -9.53
CA LEU A 164 17.00 8.08 -10.95
C LEU A 164 18.08 9.14 -11.17
N PRO A 165 19.07 8.88 -12.04
CA PRO A 165 20.08 9.87 -12.40
C PRO A 165 19.47 11.18 -12.92
N SER A 166 20.19 12.29 -12.76
CA SER A 166 19.75 13.59 -13.29
C SER A 166 19.62 13.58 -14.82
N THR A 167 20.38 12.72 -15.49
CA THR A 167 20.39 12.50 -16.94
C THR A 167 19.23 11.67 -17.46
N SER A 168 18.42 11.05 -16.57
CA SER A 168 17.28 10.21 -16.97
C SER A 168 16.25 11.03 -17.77
N PRO A 169 15.55 10.38 -18.72
CA PRO A 169 14.47 11.00 -19.46
C PRO A 169 13.42 11.62 -18.54
N GLN A 170 12.82 12.72 -18.95
CA GLN A 170 11.78 13.41 -18.17
C GLN A 170 10.56 12.52 -17.92
N GLY A 171 10.26 11.60 -18.86
CA GLY A 171 9.21 10.60 -18.67
C GLY A 171 9.48 9.69 -17.49
N ALA A 172 10.72 9.21 -17.29
CA ALA A 172 11.07 8.41 -16.12
C ALA A 172 10.78 9.17 -14.82
N LYS A 173 11.11 10.46 -14.75
CA LYS A 173 10.81 11.33 -13.60
C LYS A 173 9.31 11.60 -13.43
N GLY A 174 8.55 11.64 -14.53
CA GLY A 174 7.09 11.81 -14.51
C GLY A 174 6.29 10.59 -14.02
N LEU A 175 6.93 9.42 -13.92
CA LEU A 175 6.23 8.20 -13.46
C LEU A 175 5.71 8.30 -12.03
N ALA A 176 6.39 8.99 -11.12
CA ALA A 176 5.92 9.20 -9.75
C ALA A 176 4.61 10.02 -9.73
N GLU A 177 4.54 11.07 -10.55
CA GLU A 177 3.32 11.86 -10.74
C GLU A 177 2.19 10.99 -11.28
N TRP A 178 2.45 10.26 -12.36
CA TRP A 178 1.46 9.40 -13.01
C TRP A 178 0.90 8.34 -12.06
N LEU A 179 1.76 7.66 -11.30
CA LEU A 179 1.34 6.64 -10.32
C LEU A 179 0.47 7.21 -9.21
N THR A 180 0.78 8.44 -8.77
CA THR A 180 -0.03 9.13 -7.76
C THR A 180 -1.40 9.50 -8.32
N LEU A 181 -1.44 10.06 -9.54
CA LEU A 181 -2.68 10.38 -10.25
C LEU A 181 -3.52 9.13 -10.52
N GLU A 182 -2.90 8.01 -10.90
CA GLU A 182 -3.61 6.73 -11.10
C GLU A 182 -4.32 6.26 -9.83
N GLY A 183 -3.70 6.41 -8.67
CA GLY A 183 -4.34 6.15 -7.39
C GLY A 183 -5.58 7.04 -7.17
N ARG A 184 -5.49 8.33 -7.51
CA ARG A 184 -6.62 9.28 -7.38
C ARG A 184 -7.73 8.98 -8.39
N ARG A 185 -7.35 8.69 -9.66
CA ARG A 185 -8.27 8.26 -10.71
C ARG A 185 -9.05 7.01 -10.30
N SER A 186 -8.35 6.02 -9.77
CA SER A 186 -8.94 4.75 -9.34
C SER A 186 -9.96 4.94 -8.22
N SER A 187 -9.61 5.74 -7.20
CA SER A 187 -10.53 6.06 -6.10
C SER A 187 -11.78 6.81 -6.59
N LEU A 188 -11.59 7.84 -7.42
CA LEU A 188 -12.72 8.61 -7.99
C LEU A 188 -13.65 7.73 -8.82
N ALA A 189 -13.09 6.89 -9.70
CA ALA A 189 -13.88 5.98 -10.52
C ALA A 189 -14.66 4.95 -9.68
N GLU A 190 -14.05 4.43 -8.61
CA GLU A 190 -14.69 3.52 -7.66
C GLU A 190 -15.85 4.23 -6.94
N TRP A 191 -15.64 5.43 -6.40
CA TRP A 191 -16.66 6.18 -5.67
C TRP A 191 -17.84 6.57 -6.54
N ILE A 192 -17.58 7.11 -7.73
CA ILE A 192 -18.63 7.44 -8.71
C ILE A 192 -19.42 6.17 -9.10
N GLY A 193 -18.72 5.06 -9.33
CA GLY A 193 -19.37 3.78 -9.63
C GLY A 193 -20.17 3.21 -8.46
N CYS A 194 -19.77 3.46 -7.21
CA CYS A 194 -20.52 3.05 -6.03
C CYS A 194 -21.81 3.86 -5.88
N GLU A 195 -21.75 5.17 -6.00
CA GLU A 195 -22.92 6.04 -5.95
C GLU A 195 -23.90 5.75 -7.09
N ALA A 196 -23.38 5.52 -8.31
CA ALA A 196 -24.22 5.22 -9.47
C ALA A 196 -25.06 3.93 -9.34
N ARG A 197 -24.69 3.01 -8.45
CA ARG A 197 -25.47 1.78 -8.18
C ARG A 197 -26.70 2.03 -7.33
N THR A 198 -26.63 2.94 -6.35
CA THR A 198 -27.74 3.31 -5.46
C THR A 198 -28.49 4.51 -6.03
N ASN A 199 -27.78 5.44 -6.65
CA ASN A 199 -28.28 6.66 -7.26
C ASN A 199 -29.14 7.51 -6.29
N ASP A 200 -28.70 7.55 -5.02
CA ASP A 200 -29.35 8.31 -3.95
C ASP A 200 -28.49 9.47 -3.44
N GLY A 201 -27.38 9.78 -4.14
CA GLY A 201 -26.44 10.82 -3.76
C GLY A 201 -25.49 10.42 -2.63
N ARG A 202 -25.44 9.14 -2.28
CA ARG A 202 -24.65 8.63 -1.16
C ARG A 202 -23.74 7.48 -1.55
N ILE A 203 -22.70 7.29 -0.76
CA ILE A 203 -21.82 6.12 -0.84
C ILE A 203 -22.06 5.24 0.39
N HIS A 204 -22.46 4.00 0.13
CA HIS A 204 -22.74 2.97 1.12
C HIS A 204 -21.56 1.98 1.19
N GLY A 205 -20.52 2.34 1.97
CA GLY A 205 -19.39 1.44 2.22
C GLY A 205 -19.77 0.29 3.14
N ARG A 206 -19.13 -0.86 2.97
CA ARG A 206 -19.29 -1.99 3.89
C ARG A 206 -18.29 -1.88 5.02
N PHE A 207 -18.77 -2.05 6.24
CA PHE A 207 -17.98 -2.09 7.46
C PHE A 207 -18.10 -3.47 8.08
N GLN A 208 -16.97 -4.12 8.30
CA GLN A 208 -16.88 -5.43 8.94
C GLN A 208 -16.26 -5.25 10.32
N HIS A 209 -16.98 -5.54 11.38
CA HIS A 209 -16.51 -5.32 12.75
C HIS A 209 -15.29 -6.19 13.10
N ILE A 210 -15.23 -7.44 12.64
CA ILE A 210 -14.04 -8.30 12.73
C ILE A 210 -13.59 -8.62 11.30
N GLY A 211 -12.85 -7.70 10.68
CA GLY A 211 -12.39 -7.83 9.29
C GLY A 211 -10.94 -8.31 9.16
N ALA A 212 -10.17 -8.27 10.23
CA ALA A 212 -8.78 -8.73 10.29
C ALA A 212 -8.60 -9.74 11.42
N TRP A 213 -7.61 -10.64 11.28
CA TRP A 213 -7.28 -11.63 12.32
C TRP A 213 -6.85 -10.98 13.65
N THR A 214 -6.49 -9.71 13.64
CA THR A 214 -6.17 -8.92 14.84
C THR A 214 -7.39 -8.32 15.54
N GLY A 215 -8.62 -8.65 15.13
CA GLY A 215 -9.86 -8.08 15.65
C GLY A 215 -10.17 -6.65 15.14
N ARG A 216 -9.35 -6.10 14.23
CA ARG A 216 -9.62 -4.78 13.65
C ARG A 216 -10.78 -4.82 12.67
N MET A 217 -11.53 -3.71 12.62
CA MET A 217 -12.55 -3.50 11.59
C MET A 217 -11.90 -3.41 10.21
N ALA A 218 -12.62 -3.85 9.19
CA ALA A 218 -12.26 -3.67 7.79
C ALA A 218 -13.33 -2.91 7.03
N HIS A 219 -12.92 -2.24 5.96
CA HIS A 219 -13.78 -1.46 5.09
C HIS A 219 -13.63 -1.93 3.65
N SER A 220 -14.74 -1.95 2.92
CA SER A 220 -14.75 -2.36 1.51
C SER A 220 -15.95 -1.79 0.76
N ALA A 221 -15.86 -1.77 -0.53
CA ALA A 221 -16.94 -1.49 -1.49
C ALA A 221 -17.72 -0.17 -1.29
N PRO A 222 -17.08 0.99 -1.22
CA PRO A 222 -15.65 1.27 -1.28
C PRO A 222 -15.00 1.32 0.09
N ASN A 223 -13.66 1.33 0.12
CA ASN A 223 -12.92 1.56 1.36
C ASN A 223 -12.95 3.05 1.73
N GLN A 224 -13.84 3.43 2.64
CA GLN A 224 -13.98 4.80 3.13
C GLN A 224 -12.98 5.18 4.25
N ALA A 225 -12.25 4.21 4.81
CA ALA A 225 -11.22 4.50 5.82
C ALA A 225 -9.92 5.09 5.21
N ASN A 226 -9.70 4.90 3.91
CA ASN A 226 -8.49 5.33 3.21
C ASN A 226 -8.70 6.55 2.30
N ILE A 227 -9.67 7.41 2.62
CA ILE A 227 -9.84 8.69 1.93
C ILE A 227 -8.57 9.52 2.18
N PRO A 228 -7.94 10.09 1.12
CA PRO A 228 -6.73 10.88 1.28
C PRO A 228 -6.87 11.98 2.34
N ALA A 229 -5.86 12.11 3.20
CA ALA A 229 -5.80 13.23 4.14
C ALA A 229 -5.45 14.52 3.38
N MET A 230 -5.91 15.66 3.89
CA MET A 230 -5.47 16.95 3.36
C MET A 230 -3.95 17.04 3.45
N TYR A 231 -3.33 17.53 2.38
CA TYR A 231 -1.90 17.82 2.39
C TYR A 231 -1.63 19.09 3.20
N HIS A 232 -0.61 19.07 4.02
CA HIS A 232 -0.20 20.21 4.84
C HIS A 232 1.29 20.51 4.62
N GLY A 233 1.62 21.76 4.46
CA GLY A 233 2.98 22.25 4.24
C GLY A 233 3.28 22.59 2.78
N GLU A 234 4.52 22.99 2.52
CA GLU A 234 4.98 23.30 1.16
C GLU A 234 5.32 22.01 0.41
N PRO A 235 4.86 21.83 -0.83
CA PRO A 235 5.17 20.65 -1.63
C PRO A 235 6.66 20.63 -2.01
N LYS A 236 7.35 19.56 -1.66
CA LYS A 236 8.79 19.36 -1.92
C LYS A 236 9.06 18.49 -3.14
N SER A 237 8.05 17.78 -3.60
CA SER A 237 8.13 16.87 -4.74
C SER A 237 6.94 17.04 -5.68
N VAL A 238 7.04 16.45 -6.88
CA VAL A 238 5.91 16.39 -7.83
C VAL A 238 4.73 15.61 -7.24
N VAL A 239 5.01 14.59 -6.44
CA VAL A 239 3.99 13.81 -5.72
C VAL A 239 3.27 14.68 -4.70
N ASP A 240 4.00 15.52 -3.96
CA ASP A 240 3.41 16.45 -3.00
C ASP A 240 2.53 17.50 -3.69
N GLN A 241 2.92 18.00 -4.85
CA GLN A 241 2.09 18.90 -5.66
C GLN A 241 0.77 18.26 -6.08
N VAL A 242 0.79 16.97 -6.44
CA VAL A 242 -0.45 16.21 -6.74
C VAL A 242 -1.31 16.06 -5.49
N LYS A 243 -0.71 15.72 -4.35
CA LYS A 243 -1.44 15.60 -3.07
C LYS A 243 -2.06 16.94 -2.64
N GLU A 244 -1.29 18.02 -2.71
CA GLU A 244 -1.77 19.38 -2.41
C GLU A 244 -2.98 19.74 -3.28
N LYS A 245 -2.90 19.48 -4.58
CA LYS A 245 -3.94 19.84 -5.53
C LYS A 245 -5.23 19.03 -5.36
N TYR A 246 -5.12 17.73 -5.10
CA TYR A 246 -6.25 16.81 -5.20
C TYR A 246 -6.73 16.26 -3.86
N ASP A 247 -5.88 15.98 -2.87
CA ASP A 247 -6.26 15.21 -1.70
C ASP A 247 -7.33 15.91 -0.84
N GLY A 248 -7.21 17.22 -0.66
CA GLY A 248 -8.23 18.02 0.01
C GLY A 248 -9.56 18.04 -0.75
N ARG A 249 -9.52 18.17 -2.08
CA ARG A 249 -10.72 18.11 -2.93
C ARG A 249 -11.40 16.75 -2.87
N LEU A 250 -10.62 15.65 -2.94
CA LEU A 250 -11.15 14.30 -2.83
C LEU A 250 -11.84 14.08 -1.48
N ARG A 251 -11.27 14.58 -0.40
CA ARG A 251 -11.89 14.50 0.94
C ARG A 251 -13.17 15.31 1.01
N SER A 252 -13.23 16.51 0.43
CA SER A 252 -14.42 17.37 0.42
C SER A 252 -15.59 16.85 -0.44
N LEU A 253 -15.37 15.79 -1.23
CA LEU A 253 -16.46 15.10 -1.93
C LEU A 253 -17.43 14.41 -0.94
N PHE A 254 -16.93 14.00 0.23
CA PHE A 254 -17.71 13.42 1.31
C PHE A 254 -18.19 14.55 2.21
N ARG A 255 -19.47 14.78 2.23
CA ARG A 255 -20.10 15.90 2.90
C ARG A 255 -21.33 15.47 3.70
N VAL A 256 -21.92 16.39 4.40
CA VAL A 256 -23.20 16.24 5.08
C VAL A 256 -24.24 17.17 4.46
N PRO A 257 -25.55 16.93 4.62
CA PRO A 257 -26.59 17.86 4.23
C PRO A 257 -26.37 19.26 4.84
N SER A 258 -26.91 20.30 4.20
CA SER A 258 -26.67 21.70 4.56
C SER A 258 -27.13 22.10 5.96
N ASP A 259 -28.03 21.32 6.53
CA ASP A 259 -28.60 21.51 7.89
C ASP A 259 -27.89 20.64 8.95
N CYS A 260 -26.83 19.90 8.55
CA CYS A 260 -26.09 18.99 9.41
C CYS A 260 -24.62 19.42 9.57
N TYR A 261 -24.01 18.96 10.65
CA TYR A 261 -22.58 19.11 10.91
C TYR A 261 -21.89 17.75 10.95
N LEU A 262 -20.68 17.67 10.38
CA LEU A 262 -19.83 16.51 10.54
C LEU A 262 -19.05 16.64 11.84
N VAL A 263 -19.33 15.76 12.80
CA VAL A 263 -18.60 15.69 14.06
C VAL A 263 -17.62 14.53 13.98
N GLY A 264 -16.32 14.82 14.14
CA GLY A 264 -15.25 13.83 14.17
C GLY A 264 -14.66 13.72 15.57
N THR A 265 -14.46 12.49 16.05
CA THR A 265 -13.73 12.19 17.28
C THR A 265 -12.69 11.15 17.00
N ASP A 266 -11.50 11.31 17.57
CA ASP A 266 -10.40 10.35 17.51
C ASP A 266 -9.80 10.13 18.89
N ALA A 267 -9.54 8.87 19.22
CA ALA A 267 -8.91 8.54 20.50
C ALA A 267 -7.39 8.69 20.39
N GLU A 268 -6.84 9.75 20.95
CA GLU A 268 -5.41 10.01 20.90
C GLU A 268 -4.60 8.86 21.50
N GLY A 269 -3.78 8.21 20.63
CA GLY A 269 -2.83 7.18 21.07
C GLY A 269 -3.49 5.96 21.72
N ILE A 270 -4.69 5.55 21.32
CA ILE A 270 -5.46 4.47 21.98
C ILE A 270 -4.64 3.21 22.25
N GLN A 271 -3.83 2.76 21.29
CA GLN A 271 -3.01 1.56 21.44
C GLN A 271 -1.98 1.70 22.58
N LEU A 272 -1.42 2.89 22.74
CA LEU A 272 -0.44 3.18 23.79
C LEU A 272 -1.12 3.36 25.15
N ARG A 273 -2.35 3.86 25.19
CA ARG A 273 -3.16 3.93 26.41
C ARG A 273 -3.56 2.55 26.90
N VAL A 274 -3.95 1.66 25.97
CA VAL A 274 -4.19 0.24 26.29
C VAL A 274 -2.91 -0.43 26.82
N LEU A 275 -1.75 -0.18 26.18
CA LEU A 275 -0.48 -0.69 26.65
C LEU A 275 -0.16 -0.19 28.06
N ALA A 276 -0.35 1.10 28.34
CA ALA A 276 -0.15 1.70 29.66
C ALA A 276 -1.03 1.03 30.73
N HIS A 277 -2.29 0.77 30.39
CA HIS A 277 -3.20 0.05 31.27
C HIS A 277 -2.70 -1.38 31.55
N LEU A 278 -2.29 -2.12 30.52
CA LEU A 278 -1.76 -3.48 30.68
C LEU A 278 -0.43 -3.53 31.50
N MET A 279 0.36 -2.46 31.44
CA MET A 279 1.58 -2.29 32.26
C MET A 279 1.29 -1.74 33.66
N ASN A 280 0.07 -1.34 33.97
CA ASN A 280 -0.32 -0.63 35.18
C ASN A 280 0.55 0.60 35.47
N SER A 281 0.82 1.40 34.42
CA SER A 281 1.72 2.57 34.47
C SER A 281 1.00 3.86 34.14
N GLU A 282 0.63 4.63 35.17
CA GLU A 282 0.02 5.96 35.01
C GLU A 282 0.98 6.97 34.38
N GLU A 283 2.25 6.94 34.74
CA GLU A 283 3.29 7.81 34.17
C GLU A 283 3.39 7.65 32.65
N TYR A 284 3.23 6.43 32.16
CA TYR A 284 3.26 6.16 30.74
C TYR A 284 2.06 6.76 29.99
N VAL A 285 0.89 6.85 30.64
CA VAL A 285 -0.32 7.47 30.07
C VAL A 285 -0.10 8.95 29.81
N GLU A 286 0.55 9.67 30.72
CA GLU A 286 0.70 11.13 30.65
C GLU A 286 1.75 11.60 29.64
N ALA A 287 2.82 10.84 29.44
CA ALA A 287 4.00 11.30 28.72
C ALA A 287 4.45 10.36 27.58
N ILE A 288 3.55 9.59 26.99
CA ILE A 288 3.79 8.46 26.09
C ILE A 288 4.96 8.68 25.09
N HIS A 289 4.93 9.75 24.31
CA HIS A 289 5.94 9.95 23.26
C HIS A 289 7.29 10.43 23.79
N ASN A 290 7.29 11.19 24.89
CA ASN A 290 8.52 11.69 25.50
C ASN A 290 9.20 10.60 26.32
N VAL A 291 8.45 9.74 27.02
CA VAL A 291 8.96 8.55 27.71
C VAL A 291 9.62 7.61 26.70
N ASN A 292 8.95 7.31 25.61
CA ASN A 292 9.49 6.43 24.57
C ASN A 292 10.79 6.97 23.98
N ARG A 293 10.88 8.28 23.72
CA ARG A 293 12.11 8.90 23.21
C ARG A 293 13.26 8.80 24.23
N LYS A 294 13.00 9.07 25.50
CA LYS A 294 14.00 8.97 26.59
C LYS A 294 14.44 7.52 26.78
N ALA A 295 13.50 6.56 26.78
CA ALA A 295 13.79 5.14 26.98
C ALA A 295 14.68 4.53 25.89
N LEU A 296 14.67 5.08 24.66
CA LEU A 296 15.58 4.66 23.59
C LEU A 296 17.04 5.07 23.85
N GLY A 297 17.29 6.09 24.68
CA GLY A 297 18.63 6.49 25.13
C GLY A 297 19.55 7.08 24.06
N MET A 298 19.01 7.46 22.89
CA MET A 298 19.76 7.95 21.74
C MET A 298 19.46 9.43 21.47
N SER A 299 20.50 10.28 21.46
CA SER A 299 20.36 11.73 21.33
C SER A 299 19.76 12.22 20.00
N HIS A 300 19.95 11.48 18.92
CA HIS A 300 19.47 11.83 17.59
C HIS A 300 17.99 11.47 17.34
N ILE A 301 17.35 10.74 18.25
CA ILE A 301 15.96 10.31 18.11
C ILE A 301 15.01 11.48 18.28
N THR A 302 14.23 11.75 17.23
CA THR A 302 13.15 12.73 17.27
C THR A 302 11.88 12.13 17.89
N ARG A 303 10.92 12.99 18.27
CA ARG A 303 9.60 12.56 18.74
C ARG A 303 8.87 11.69 17.70
N ASP A 304 8.97 12.04 16.42
CA ASP A 304 8.33 11.30 15.33
C ASP A 304 8.98 9.94 15.08
N MET A 305 10.31 9.86 15.20
CA MET A 305 11.02 8.56 15.15
C MET A 305 10.61 7.66 16.31
N ALA A 306 10.51 8.19 17.52
CA ALA A 306 10.06 7.44 18.69
C ALA A 306 8.60 6.99 18.55
N LYS A 307 7.73 7.83 17.97
CA LYS A 307 6.34 7.47 17.65
C LYS A 307 6.30 6.32 16.65
N THR A 308 7.05 6.40 15.58
CA THR A 308 7.11 5.33 14.55
C THR A 308 7.68 4.04 15.13
N PHE A 309 8.74 4.16 15.94
CA PHE A 309 9.38 3.03 16.63
C PHE A 309 8.38 2.26 17.50
N ILE A 310 7.64 2.95 18.38
CA ILE A 310 6.77 2.25 19.33
C ILE A 310 5.65 1.48 18.62
N TYR A 311 5.06 2.04 17.58
CA TYR A 311 4.07 1.31 16.81
C TYR A 311 4.67 0.11 16.07
N ALA A 312 5.86 0.26 15.49
CA ALA A 312 6.56 -0.85 14.86
C ALA A 312 6.92 -1.95 15.87
N PHE A 313 7.41 -1.56 17.04
CA PHE A 313 7.73 -2.48 18.14
C PHE A 313 6.50 -3.28 18.61
N LEU A 314 5.38 -2.59 18.89
CA LEU A 314 4.13 -3.22 19.31
C LEU A 314 3.53 -4.16 18.26
N LEU A 315 3.72 -3.85 16.99
CA LEU A 315 3.26 -4.68 15.89
C LEU A 315 4.25 -5.81 15.52
N GLY A 316 5.29 -6.03 16.34
CA GLY A 316 6.24 -7.11 16.17
C GLY A 316 7.24 -6.92 15.04
N ALA A 317 7.59 -5.67 14.70
CA ALA A 317 8.62 -5.41 13.71
C ALA A 317 9.96 -6.03 14.12
N GLY A 318 10.60 -6.73 13.18
CA GLY A 318 11.95 -7.27 13.40
C GLY A 318 13.01 -6.17 13.54
N VAL A 319 14.16 -6.52 14.13
CA VAL A 319 15.28 -5.60 14.43
C VAL A 319 15.74 -4.82 13.19
N GLY A 320 15.73 -5.44 12.00
CA GLY A 320 16.08 -4.77 10.74
C GLY A 320 15.16 -3.60 10.42
N LYS A 321 13.84 -3.74 10.61
CA LYS A 321 12.88 -2.63 10.40
C LYS A 321 13.04 -1.53 11.44
N ILE A 322 13.35 -1.91 12.68
CA ILE A 322 13.64 -0.96 13.74
C ILE A 322 14.92 -0.17 13.44
N ALA A 323 15.94 -0.83 12.89
CA ALA A 323 17.19 -0.19 12.47
C ALA A 323 16.95 0.91 11.42
N GLU A 324 16.09 0.65 10.42
CA GLU A 324 15.68 1.65 9.43
C GLU A 324 14.97 2.86 10.09
N ILE A 325 14.02 2.59 10.99
CA ILE A 325 13.25 3.64 11.67
C ILE A 325 14.16 4.53 12.51
N LEU A 326 15.06 3.92 13.26
CA LEU A 326 15.99 4.62 14.15
C LEU A 326 17.23 5.16 13.42
N LYS A 327 17.42 4.82 12.13
CA LYS A 327 18.59 5.18 11.31
C LYS A 327 19.91 4.74 11.93
N VAL A 328 19.95 3.51 12.41
CA VAL A 328 21.10 2.87 13.04
C VAL A 328 21.37 1.49 12.44
N ASN A 329 22.48 0.86 12.79
CA ASN A 329 22.72 -0.53 12.40
C ASN A 329 21.87 -1.52 13.24
N THR A 330 21.79 -2.77 12.79
CA THR A 330 20.95 -3.81 13.43
C THR A 330 21.38 -4.15 14.85
N ARG A 331 22.68 -4.05 15.18
CA ARG A 331 23.20 -4.28 16.54
C ARG A 331 22.74 -3.18 17.49
N GLU A 332 22.87 -1.92 17.08
CA GLU A 332 22.41 -0.76 17.85
C GLU A 332 20.88 -0.77 18.02
N ALA A 333 20.14 -1.17 16.97
CA ALA A 333 18.70 -1.33 17.04
C ALA A 333 18.27 -2.42 18.05
N GLY A 334 19.00 -3.54 18.08
CA GLY A 334 18.77 -4.61 19.08
C GLY A 334 18.98 -4.10 20.51
N GLN A 335 20.08 -3.39 20.74
CA GLN A 335 20.37 -2.79 22.05
C GLN A 335 19.32 -1.75 22.45
N ALA A 336 18.87 -0.93 21.50
CA ALA A 336 17.80 0.05 21.74
C ALA A 336 16.50 -0.61 22.17
N VAL A 337 16.11 -1.72 21.53
CA VAL A 337 14.91 -2.50 21.90
C VAL A 337 15.05 -3.07 23.32
N GLU A 338 16.21 -3.57 23.67
CA GLU A 338 16.47 -4.12 24.99
C GLU A 338 16.44 -3.02 26.07
N ASN A 339 17.17 -1.93 25.86
CA ASN A 339 17.17 -0.76 26.76
C ASN A 339 15.74 -0.22 26.91
N PHE A 340 15.00 -0.08 25.83
CA PHE A 340 13.61 0.36 25.84
C PHE A 340 12.73 -0.55 26.70
N THR A 341 12.86 -1.86 26.51
CA THR A 341 12.07 -2.86 27.25
C THR A 341 12.37 -2.80 28.76
N GLN A 342 13.62 -2.57 29.13
CA GLN A 342 14.06 -2.50 30.54
C GLN A 342 13.75 -1.15 31.21
N SER A 343 13.75 -0.07 30.42
CA SER A 343 13.56 1.29 30.96
C SER A 343 12.11 1.66 31.23
N ILE A 344 11.15 0.92 30.65
CA ILE A 344 9.72 1.18 30.88
C ILE A 344 9.18 0.21 31.91
N SER A 345 8.72 0.75 33.02
CA SER A 345 8.12 -0.03 34.11
C SER A 345 6.94 -0.88 33.59
N GLY A 346 6.94 -2.15 33.98
CA GLY A 346 5.91 -3.12 33.57
C GLY A 346 6.07 -3.71 32.16
N LEU A 347 6.85 -3.11 31.26
CA LEU A 347 7.00 -3.61 29.90
C LEU A 347 7.80 -4.92 29.85
N ALA A 348 8.84 -5.04 30.65
CA ALA A 348 9.64 -6.26 30.76
C ALA A 348 8.79 -7.43 31.32
N GLU A 349 8.00 -7.17 32.37
CA GLU A 349 7.09 -8.15 32.96
C GLU A 349 6.00 -8.58 31.96
N LEU A 350 5.36 -7.60 31.30
CA LEU A 350 4.37 -7.86 30.26
C LEU A 350 4.93 -8.79 29.17
N LYS A 351 6.10 -8.46 28.64
CA LYS A 351 6.74 -9.19 27.55
C LYS A 351 7.25 -10.57 27.96
N ASN A 352 7.93 -10.66 29.10
CA ASN A 352 8.67 -11.86 29.48
C ASN A 352 7.86 -12.84 30.34
N GLU A 353 6.79 -12.38 30.97
CA GLU A 353 5.98 -13.21 31.85
C GLU A 353 4.52 -13.33 31.39
N LEU A 354 3.80 -12.21 31.25
CA LEU A 354 2.37 -12.23 30.99
C LEU A 354 2.05 -12.76 29.59
N VAL A 355 2.76 -12.29 28.56
CA VAL A 355 2.56 -12.75 27.18
C VAL A 355 2.89 -14.24 27.01
N PRO A 356 4.03 -14.78 27.49
CA PRO A 356 4.29 -16.22 27.42
C PRO A 356 3.29 -17.05 28.23
N LYS A 357 2.86 -16.61 29.41
CA LYS A 357 1.82 -17.30 30.20
C LYS A 357 0.50 -17.40 29.45
N ALA A 358 0.08 -16.31 28.81
CA ALA A 358 -1.14 -16.29 28.00
C ALA A 358 -1.00 -17.15 26.72
N ALA A 359 0.14 -17.10 26.05
CA ALA A 359 0.44 -17.96 24.90
C ALA A 359 0.39 -19.46 25.26
N ALA A 360 0.89 -19.83 26.43
CA ALA A 360 0.83 -21.20 26.95
C ALA A 360 -0.62 -21.67 27.25
N LYS A 361 -1.49 -20.73 27.65
CA LYS A 361 -2.93 -21.01 27.84
C LYS A 361 -3.70 -21.08 26.50
N GLY A 362 -3.11 -20.56 25.42
CA GLY A 362 -3.75 -20.52 24.09
C GLY A 362 -4.77 -19.39 23.90
N TYR A 363 -4.96 -18.51 24.88
CA TYR A 363 -5.87 -17.38 24.80
C TYR A 363 -5.41 -16.20 25.66
N PHE A 364 -5.89 -15.03 25.29
CA PHE A 364 -5.78 -13.81 26.09
C PHE A 364 -7.17 -13.39 26.57
N ILE A 365 -7.23 -12.82 27.76
CA ILE A 365 -8.43 -12.16 28.26
C ILE A 365 -8.41 -10.71 27.75
N GLY A 366 -9.43 -10.30 27.01
CA GLY A 366 -9.59 -8.93 26.54
C GLY A 366 -10.00 -7.98 27.66
N LEU A 367 -10.13 -6.68 27.33
CA LEU A 367 -10.59 -5.67 28.28
C LEU A 367 -12.10 -5.82 28.62
N ASP A 368 -12.79 -6.57 27.81
CA ASP A 368 -14.21 -6.94 27.92
C ASP A 368 -14.42 -8.26 28.72
N GLY A 369 -13.34 -8.85 29.24
CA GLY A 369 -13.36 -10.13 29.98
C GLY A 369 -13.39 -11.32 29.06
#